data_9649f39cade8584ffde930e9604c07cc
#
_entry.id   9649f39cade8584ffde930e9604c07cc
#
_cell.length_a   1.000
_cell.length_b   1.000
_cell.length_c   1.000
_cell.angle_alpha   90.00
_cell.angle_beta   90.00
_cell.angle_gamma   90.00
#
_symmetry.space_group_name_H-M   'P 1'
#
loop_
_entity.id
_entity.type
_entity.pdbx_description
1 polymer ?
#
loop_
_entity_poly.entity_id
_entity_poly.type
_entity_poly.pdbx_seq_one_letter_code
_entity_poly.pdbx_strand_id
1 'polypeptide(L)'
;MTAAPAAPAALDEDDPLGWQHYAACRGLDSTTFYPDEPAADESRTAAGSAGAGLGATDAEQVELDRSVAVAKAICASCTVSEECLEYALLVREKDGVWGGTTARERLRILRARLRARARARAAAAAAAQAGL
;
A
#
# COMPACT_ATOMS: atom_id res chain seq x y z
N MET A 1 -12.99 -20.42 8.05
CA MET A 1 -12.07 -19.64 7.22
C MET A 1 -10.94 -20.54 6.75
N THR A 2 -10.78 -20.63 5.45
CA THR A 2 -9.66 -21.38 4.90
C THR A 2 -8.39 -20.53 5.02
N ALA A 3 -7.35 -21.07 5.62
CA ALA A 3 -6.08 -20.39 5.68
C ALA A 3 -5.50 -20.25 4.26
N ALA A 4 -4.84 -19.12 3.98
CA ALA A 4 -4.14 -18.96 2.73
C ALA A 4 -3.02 -20.00 2.62
N PRO A 5 -2.77 -20.55 1.42
CA PRO A 5 -1.66 -21.47 1.24
C PRO A 5 -0.33 -20.76 1.53
N ALA A 6 0.63 -21.51 2.05
CA ALA A 6 1.96 -20.96 2.27
C ALA A 6 2.60 -20.62 0.93
N ALA A 7 3.24 -19.45 0.84
CA ALA A 7 3.97 -19.06 -0.35
C ALA A 7 5.20 -19.98 -0.52
N PRO A 8 5.58 -20.33 -1.76
CA PRO A 8 6.80 -21.10 -1.99
C PRO A 8 8.03 -20.29 -1.57
N ALA A 9 9.13 -20.99 -1.32
CA ALA A 9 10.38 -20.35 -0.91
C ALA A 9 10.93 -19.38 -1.98
N ALA A 10 10.58 -19.63 -3.23
CA ALA A 10 10.90 -18.72 -4.35
C ALA A 10 9.69 -18.63 -5.25
N LEU A 11 9.24 -17.41 -5.51
CA LEU A 11 8.22 -17.17 -6.54
C LEU A 11 8.89 -17.23 -7.90
N ASP A 12 8.16 -17.73 -8.89
CA ASP A 12 8.67 -17.85 -10.26
C ASP A 12 9.05 -16.47 -10.79
N GLU A 13 10.30 -16.30 -11.18
CA GLU A 13 10.77 -15.06 -11.79
C GLU A 13 10.09 -14.81 -13.14
N ASP A 14 9.65 -15.89 -13.79
CA ASP A 14 8.95 -15.81 -15.08
C ASP A 14 7.49 -15.39 -14.94
N ASP A 15 6.94 -15.43 -13.73
CA ASP A 15 5.56 -15.01 -13.47
C ASP A 15 5.53 -13.95 -12.37
N PRO A 16 5.66 -12.66 -12.71
CA PRO A 16 5.72 -11.58 -11.73
C PRO A 16 4.44 -11.42 -10.92
N LEU A 17 3.33 -12.04 -11.34
CA LEU A 17 2.07 -12.00 -10.62
C LEU A 17 1.72 -13.33 -9.97
N GLY A 18 2.63 -14.29 -10.00
CA GLY A 18 2.41 -15.63 -9.42
C GLY A 18 2.10 -15.59 -7.93
N TRP A 19 2.55 -14.58 -7.22
CA TRP A 19 2.25 -14.39 -5.80
C TRP A 19 0.74 -14.29 -5.53
N GLN A 20 -0.04 -13.82 -6.49
CA GLN A 20 -1.50 -13.68 -6.33
C GLN A 20 -2.19 -15.01 -6.04
N HIS A 21 -1.64 -16.12 -6.47
CA HIS A 21 -2.18 -17.45 -6.20
C HIS A 21 -2.17 -17.80 -4.71
N TYR A 22 -1.34 -17.14 -3.93
CA TYR A 22 -1.17 -17.38 -2.49
C TYR A 22 -1.84 -16.31 -1.64
N ALA A 23 -2.51 -15.34 -2.26
CA ALA A 23 -3.15 -14.24 -1.55
C ALA A 23 -4.36 -14.70 -0.73
N ALA A 24 -4.44 -14.25 0.51
CA ALA A 24 -5.57 -14.54 1.39
C ALA A 24 -6.89 -13.96 0.87
N CYS A 25 -6.83 -12.89 0.08
CA CYS A 25 -8.00 -12.24 -0.51
C CYS A 25 -8.55 -12.98 -1.73
N ARG A 26 -7.86 -14.00 -2.21
CA ARG A 26 -8.28 -14.75 -3.39
C ARG A 26 -9.64 -15.41 -3.13
N GLY A 27 -10.60 -15.16 -4.02
CA GLY A 27 -11.95 -15.69 -3.89
C GLY A 27 -12.88 -14.88 -2.99
N LEU A 28 -12.38 -13.83 -2.35
CA LEU A 28 -13.19 -12.90 -1.58
C LEU A 28 -13.75 -11.80 -2.48
N ASP A 29 -14.83 -11.16 -2.02
CA ASP A 29 -15.43 -10.04 -2.73
C ASP A 29 -14.42 -8.89 -2.83
N SER A 30 -14.16 -8.45 -4.05
CA SER A 30 -13.20 -7.37 -4.30
C SER A 30 -13.60 -6.05 -3.64
N THR A 31 -14.89 -5.80 -3.42
CA THR A 31 -15.37 -4.58 -2.76
C THR A 31 -14.84 -4.45 -1.32
N THR A 32 -14.50 -5.57 -0.68
CA THR A 32 -13.89 -5.57 0.66
C THR A 32 -12.59 -4.77 0.68
N PHE A 33 -11.83 -4.79 -0.42
CA PHE A 33 -10.52 -4.14 -0.52
C PHE A 33 -10.59 -2.78 -1.20
N TYR A 34 -11.77 -2.34 -1.59
CA TYR A 34 -12.00 -1.03 -2.22
C TYR A 34 -13.09 -0.28 -1.48
N PRO A 35 -12.88 0.04 -0.19
CA PRO A 35 -13.83 0.88 0.53
C PRO A 35 -13.90 2.27 -0.15
N ASP A 36 -15.02 2.97 0.02
CA ASP A 36 -15.27 4.28 -0.59
C ASP A 36 -14.35 5.36 -0.02
N GLU A 37 -13.06 5.15 -0.17
CA GLU A 37 -12.04 6.11 0.21
C GLU A 37 -11.69 6.97 -0.99
N PRO A 38 -11.59 8.30 -0.83
CA PRO A 38 -11.17 9.14 -1.94
C PRO A 38 -9.76 8.74 -2.40
N ALA A 39 -9.57 8.70 -3.72
CA ALA A 39 -8.29 8.34 -4.30
C ALA A 39 -7.16 9.20 -3.74
N ALA A 40 -6.02 8.60 -3.50
CA ALA A 40 -4.84 9.32 -3.05
C ALA A 40 -4.27 10.12 -4.23
N ASP A 41 -4.45 11.42 -4.18
CA ASP A 41 -3.97 12.34 -5.22
C ASP A 41 -2.96 13.30 -4.61
N GLU A 42 -1.79 13.36 -5.19
CA GLU A 42 -0.73 14.25 -4.73
C GLU A 42 -1.15 15.72 -4.74
N SER A 43 -1.98 16.12 -5.70
CA SER A 43 -2.47 17.49 -5.79
C SER A 43 -3.42 17.84 -4.63
N ARG A 44 -4.13 16.86 -4.11
CA ARG A 44 -5.05 17.07 -2.99
C ARG A 44 -4.33 17.29 -1.66
N THR A 45 -3.12 16.82 -1.51
CA THR A 45 -2.39 16.97 -0.25
C THR A 45 -2.00 18.41 0.02
N ALA A 46 -1.83 19.24 -1.01
CA ALA A 46 -1.52 20.65 -0.87
C ALA A 46 -2.76 21.49 -0.52
N ALA A 47 -3.94 21.07 -0.97
CA ALA A 47 -5.21 21.76 -0.77
C ALA A 47 -6.18 20.97 0.11
N GLY A 48 -5.71 19.91 0.74
CA GLY A 48 -6.57 18.96 1.42
C GLY A 48 -7.40 19.53 2.55
N SER A 49 -6.89 20.51 3.24
CA SER A 49 -7.62 21.15 4.33
C SER A 49 -8.84 21.93 3.85
N ALA A 50 -8.78 22.49 2.66
CA ALA A 50 -9.89 23.28 2.12
C ALA A 50 -11.06 22.41 1.67
N GLY A 51 -10.77 21.22 1.17
CA GLY A 51 -11.80 20.29 0.72
C GLY A 51 -12.42 19.46 1.83
N ALA A 52 -11.80 19.38 2.98
CA ALA A 52 -12.20 18.51 4.07
C ALA A 52 -13.58 18.83 4.63
N GLY A 53 -14.02 20.07 4.52
CA GLY A 53 -15.34 20.49 5.00
C GLY A 53 -16.52 19.88 4.24
N LEU A 54 -16.26 19.34 3.06
CA LEU A 54 -17.27 18.66 2.25
C LEU A 54 -17.14 17.14 2.34
N GLY A 55 -16.28 16.67 3.23
CA GLY A 55 -15.99 15.26 3.40
C GLY A 55 -17.09 14.50 4.11
N ALA A 56 -16.81 13.24 4.34
CA ALA A 56 -17.70 12.32 5.01
C ALA A 56 -18.11 12.83 6.41
N THR A 57 -19.34 12.49 6.81
CA THR A 57 -19.79 12.68 8.17
C THR A 57 -18.97 11.78 9.11
N ASP A 58 -19.05 12.06 10.41
CA ASP A 58 -18.37 11.22 11.41
C ASP A 58 -18.80 9.76 11.31
N ALA A 59 -20.10 9.51 11.04
CA ALA A 59 -20.64 8.15 10.89
C ALA A 59 -20.06 7.47 9.64
N GLU A 60 -19.95 8.18 8.54
CA GLU A 60 -19.36 7.66 7.30
C GLU A 60 -17.87 7.38 7.47
N GLN A 61 -17.16 8.23 8.20
CA GLN A 61 -15.75 8.02 8.49
C GLN A 61 -15.54 6.78 9.37
N VAL A 62 -16.39 6.58 10.38
CA VAL A 62 -16.31 5.38 11.21
C VAL A 62 -16.55 4.11 10.40
N GLU A 63 -17.51 4.15 9.47
CA GLU A 63 -17.79 3.01 8.59
C GLU A 63 -16.64 2.73 7.64
N LEU A 64 -16.04 3.78 7.09
CA LEU A 64 -14.87 3.66 6.24
C LEU A 64 -13.69 3.05 7.01
N ASP A 65 -13.42 3.53 8.21
CA ASP A 65 -12.35 3.01 9.05
C ASP A 65 -12.57 1.54 9.40
N ARG A 66 -13.82 1.15 9.62
CA ARG A 66 -14.19 -0.24 9.88
C ARG A 66 -13.94 -1.12 8.66
N SER A 67 -14.32 -0.66 7.48
CA SER A 67 -14.11 -1.37 6.21
C SER A 67 -12.63 -1.57 5.93
N VAL A 68 -11.83 -0.53 6.16
CA VAL A 68 -10.38 -0.60 6.03
C VAL A 68 -9.79 -1.60 7.03
N ALA A 69 -10.25 -1.59 8.27
CA ALA A 69 -9.76 -2.50 9.30
C ALA A 69 -10.03 -3.97 8.94
N VAL A 70 -11.20 -4.26 8.36
CA VAL A 70 -11.53 -5.62 7.90
C VAL A 70 -10.55 -6.07 6.81
N ALA A 71 -10.32 -5.23 5.81
CA ALA A 71 -9.37 -5.54 4.73
C ALA A 71 -7.95 -5.75 5.27
N LYS A 72 -7.49 -4.88 6.14
CA LYS A 72 -6.16 -5.00 6.76
C LYS A 72 -6.03 -6.28 7.59
N ALA A 73 -7.08 -6.69 8.28
CA ALA A 73 -7.07 -7.93 9.07
C ALA A 73 -6.85 -9.14 8.17
N ILE A 74 -7.47 -9.15 6.99
CA ILE A 74 -7.27 -10.21 6.00
C ILE A 74 -5.83 -10.20 5.50
N CYS A 75 -5.30 -9.03 5.16
CA CYS A 75 -3.91 -8.88 4.73
C CYS A 75 -2.90 -9.32 5.82
N ALA A 76 -3.23 -9.13 7.08
CA ALA A 76 -2.37 -9.52 8.20
C ALA A 76 -2.14 -11.04 8.25
N SER A 77 -3.08 -11.83 7.74
CA SER A 77 -2.94 -13.30 7.65
C SER A 77 -2.40 -13.76 6.28
N CYS A 78 -2.17 -12.83 5.37
CA CYS A 78 -1.74 -13.15 4.01
C CYS A 78 -0.24 -13.44 3.95
N THR A 79 0.13 -14.56 3.35
CA THR A 79 1.54 -14.98 3.23
C THR A 79 2.31 -14.19 2.19
N VAL A 80 1.61 -13.48 1.30
CA VAL A 80 2.21 -12.68 0.21
C VAL A 80 1.89 -11.18 0.34
N SER A 81 1.67 -10.70 1.57
CA SER A 81 1.36 -9.29 1.80
C SER A 81 2.51 -8.36 1.38
N GLU A 82 3.76 -8.77 1.55
CA GLU A 82 4.91 -7.99 1.11
C GLU A 82 4.96 -7.86 -0.42
N GLU A 83 4.79 -8.96 -1.13
CA GLU A 83 4.77 -8.97 -2.59
C GLU A 83 3.63 -8.14 -3.14
N CYS A 84 2.47 -8.22 -2.48
CA CYS A 84 1.29 -7.42 -2.82
C CYS A 84 1.57 -5.93 -2.66
N LEU A 85 2.18 -5.54 -1.55
CA LEU A 85 2.55 -4.14 -1.29
C LEU A 85 3.57 -3.65 -2.31
N GLU A 86 4.63 -4.41 -2.55
CA GLU A 86 5.67 -4.01 -3.50
C GLU A 86 5.11 -3.86 -4.92
N TYR A 87 4.21 -4.75 -5.30
CA TYR A 87 3.51 -4.62 -6.59
C TYR A 87 2.71 -3.33 -6.67
N ALA A 88 1.91 -3.03 -5.64
CA ALA A 88 1.10 -1.82 -5.61
C ALA A 88 1.96 -0.54 -5.65
N LEU A 89 3.11 -0.56 -5.00
CA LEU A 89 4.06 0.55 -5.03
C LEU A 89 4.70 0.68 -6.43
N LEU A 90 5.03 -0.44 -7.06
CA LEU A 90 5.65 -0.46 -8.38
C LEU A 90 4.72 0.14 -9.45
N VAL A 91 3.45 -0.27 -9.45
CA VAL A 91 2.47 0.24 -10.43
C VAL A 91 1.81 1.52 -9.98
N ARG A 92 2.11 1.99 -8.77
CA ARG A 92 1.53 3.18 -8.15
C ARG A 92 0.01 3.12 -8.08
N GLU A 93 -0.48 2.00 -7.53
CA GLU A 93 -1.91 1.79 -7.34
C GLU A 93 -2.49 2.88 -6.43
N LYS A 94 -3.52 3.56 -6.92
CA LYS A 94 -4.11 4.72 -6.24
C LYS A 94 -5.35 4.39 -5.42
N ASP A 95 -5.84 3.16 -5.53
CA ASP A 95 -7.08 2.75 -4.89
C ASP A 95 -6.86 1.44 -4.14
N GLY A 96 -7.74 1.18 -3.20
CA GLY A 96 -7.84 -0.10 -2.53
C GLY A 96 -6.79 -0.34 -1.46
N VAL A 97 -7.04 -1.42 -0.71
CA VAL A 97 -6.12 -1.91 0.32
C VAL A 97 -5.25 -3.01 -0.29
N TRP A 98 -3.95 -2.81 -0.28
CA TRP A 98 -2.96 -3.70 -0.86
C TRP A 98 -1.86 -3.97 0.16
N GLY A 99 -1.59 -5.23 0.44
CA GLY A 99 -0.55 -5.60 1.39
C GLY A 99 -0.73 -4.96 2.77
N GLY A 100 -1.97 -4.80 3.21
CA GLY A 100 -2.28 -4.17 4.49
C GLY A 100 -2.15 -2.66 4.51
N THR A 101 -2.06 -2.01 3.34
CA THR A 101 -1.92 -0.56 3.26
C THR A 101 -3.04 0.09 2.45
N THR A 102 -3.46 1.27 2.89
CA THR A 102 -4.35 2.13 2.12
C THR A 102 -3.54 2.90 1.07
N ALA A 103 -4.24 3.50 0.11
CA ALA A 103 -3.59 4.33 -0.90
C ALA A 103 -2.78 5.47 -0.29
N ARG A 104 -3.30 6.11 0.76
CA ARG A 104 -2.60 7.19 1.47
C ARG A 104 -1.34 6.69 2.15
N GLU A 105 -1.41 5.53 2.77
CA GLU A 105 -0.25 4.92 3.41
C GLU A 105 0.83 4.59 2.39
N ARG A 106 0.44 4.06 1.24
CA ARG A 106 1.39 3.79 0.14
C ARG A 106 2.07 5.05 -0.36
N LEU A 107 1.33 6.15 -0.46
CA LEU A 107 1.90 7.42 -0.87
C LEU A 107 2.96 7.90 0.13
N ARG A 108 2.69 7.75 1.42
CA ARG A 108 3.68 8.05 2.48
C ARG A 108 4.93 7.17 2.36
N ILE A 109 4.75 5.90 2.09
CA ILE A 109 5.87 4.96 1.90
C ILE A 109 6.73 5.39 0.72
N LEU A 110 6.11 5.72 -0.42
CA LEU A 110 6.84 6.19 -1.60
C LEU A 110 7.64 7.45 -1.30
N ARG A 111 7.03 8.42 -0.62
CA ARG A 111 7.71 9.65 -0.23
C ARG A 111 8.87 9.40 0.72
N ALA A 112 8.66 8.52 1.69
CA ALA A 112 9.72 8.15 2.63
C ALA A 112 10.90 7.47 1.93
N ARG A 113 10.61 6.59 0.96
CA ARG A 113 11.65 5.92 0.16
C ARG A 113 12.43 6.91 -0.70
N LEU A 114 11.74 7.87 -1.30
CA LEU A 114 12.40 8.92 -2.09
C LEU A 114 13.33 9.77 -1.23
N ARG A 115 12.89 10.16 -0.04
CA ARG A 115 13.73 10.91 0.90
C ARG A 115 14.95 10.10 1.36
N ALA A 116 14.74 8.81 1.63
CA ALA A 116 15.82 7.91 2.04
C ALA A 116 16.88 7.77 0.93
N ARG A 117 16.43 7.63 -0.32
CA ARG A 117 17.34 7.54 -1.47
C ARG A 117 18.11 8.85 -1.67
N ALA A 118 17.45 9.99 -1.51
CA ALA A 118 18.10 11.29 -1.62
C ALA A 118 19.18 11.47 -0.55
N ARG A 119 18.88 11.09 0.69
CA ARG A 119 19.86 11.11 1.78
C ARG A 119 21.03 10.18 1.53
N ALA A 120 20.76 8.99 1.01
CA ALA A 120 21.80 8.02 0.70
C ALA A 120 22.72 8.52 -0.42
N ARG A 121 22.17 9.15 -1.45
CA ARG A 121 22.95 9.76 -2.53
C ARG A 121 23.82 10.89 -2.00
N ALA A 122 23.27 11.76 -1.16
CA ALA A 122 24.00 12.87 -0.57
C ALA A 122 25.15 12.35 0.34
N ALA A 123 24.90 11.32 1.13
CA ALA A 123 25.90 10.70 1.98
C ALA A 123 27.02 10.04 1.15
N ALA A 124 26.63 9.34 0.06
CA ALA A 124 27.61 8.72 -0.84
C ALA A 124 28.47 9.78 -1.55
N ALA A 125 27.87 10.87 -2.00
CA ALA A 125 28.59 11.97 -2.62
C ALA A 125 29.57 12.64 -1.62
N ALA A 126 29.15 12.86 -0.39
CA ALA A 126 29.99 13.41 0.66
C ALA A 126 31.14 12.46 1.01
N ALA A 127 30.89 11.17 1.10
CA ALA A 127 31.91 10.15 1.36
C ALA A 127 32.93 10.08 0.21
N ALA A 128 32.46 10.18 -1.04
CA ALA A 128 33.35 10.19 -2.21
C ALA A 128 34.28 11.41 -2.20
N GLN A 129 33.76 12.59 -1.81
CA GLN A 129 34.58 13.80 -1.69
C GLN A 129 35.55 13.72 -0.53
N ALA A 130 35.15 13.14 0.60
CA ALA A 130 36.00 12.98 1.77
C ALA A 130 37.10 11.93 1.56
N GLY A 131 36.87 10.95 0.71
CA GLY A 131 37.80 9.87 0.40
C GLY A 131 38.94 10.26 -0.54
N LEU A 132 38.91 11.48 -1.05
CA LEU A 132 40.00 12.02 -1.88
C LEU A 132 41.08 12.62 -0.97
#